data_f1f8642887c4b65a34cc8ccd59962be9
#
_entry.id   f1f8642887c4b65a34cc8ccd59962be9
#
_cell.length_a   1.000
_cell.length_b   1.000
_cell.length_c   1.000
_cell.angle_alpha   90.00
_cell.angle_beta   90.00
_cell.angle_gamma   90.00
#
_symmetry.space_group_name_H-M   'P 1'
#
loop_
_entity.id
_entity.type
_entity.pdbx_description
1 polymer ?
#
loop_
_entity_poly.entity_id
_entity_poly.type
_entity_poly.pdbx_seq_one_letter_code
_entity_poly.pdbx_strand_id
1 'polypeptide(L)'
;MVTDSQALLKASADTPKEVLFTSFSILFARYKGDLEQMARGAKAIERLNPGNKVLIAEACTHHRQPDDIGKVQIPRWLRQLVGGELEFHWTAGGDFPEDLSSYQLIVHCGACMINRQEMLSRMDRAGEAGVPIVNYGVFLAAVHGVLERALEPFPLARLAWEEGAE
;
A
#
# COMPACT_ATOMS: atom_id res chain seq x y z
N MET A 1 6.04 19.01 -5.17
CA MET A 1 4.76 19.22 -4.46
C MET A 1 4.39 17.96 -3.68
N VAL A 2 3.88 18.10 -2.47
CA VAL A 2 3.39 16.99 -1.65
C VAL A 2 1.92 17.20 -1.36
N THR A 3 1.10 16.18 -1.50
CA THR A 3 -0.35 16.24 -1.28
C THR A 3 -0.84 15.16 -0.32
N ASP A 4 -2.08 15.30 0.13
CA ASP A 4 -2.81 14.23 0.82
C ASP A 4 -3.11 13.07 -0.12
N SER A 5 -3.16 11.85 0.41
CA SER A 5 -3.37 10.65 -0.40
C SER A 5 -4.75 10.57 -1.02
N GLN A 6 -5.79 11.16 -0.41
CA GLN A 6 -7.14 11.18 -0.96
C GLN A 6 -7.27 12.21 -2.09
N ALA A 7 -6.49 13.30 -2.04
CA ALA A 7 -6.43 14.31 -3.10
C ALA A 7 -5.46 13.95 -4.23
N LEU A 8 -4.72 12.85 -4.11
CA LEU A 8 -3.59 12.49 -4.98
C LEU A 8 -3.97 12.48 -6.47
N LEU A 9 -5.08 11.84 -6.83
CA LEU A 9 -5.52 11.74 -8.22
C LEU A 9 -5.83 13.10 -8.82
N LYS A 10 -6.63 13.91 -8.13
CA LYS A 10 -6.99 15.26 -8.60
C LYS A 10 -5.76 16.17 -8.67
N ALA A 11 -4.95 16.20 -7.62
CA ALA A 11 -3.75 17.01 -7.57
C ALA A 11 -2.73 16.59 -8.66
N SER A 12 -2.64 15.30 -8.98
CA SER A 12 -1.81 14.81 -10.08
C SER A 12 -2.26 15.34 -11.43
N ALA A 13 -3.58 15.41 -11.68
CA ALA A 13 -4.14 15.96 -12.93
C ALA A 13 -3.90 17.47 -13.08
N ASP A 14 -3.99 18.20 -11.95
CA ASP A 14 -3.88 19.67 -11.94
C ASP A 14 -2.43 20.17 -11.84
N THR A 15 -1.46 19.28 -11.57
CA THR A 15 -0.04 19.66 -11.41
C THR A 15 0.73 19.47 -12.72
N PRO A 16 1.46 20.49 -13.20
CA PRO A 16 2.33 20.38 -14.38
C PRO A 16 3.32 19.22 -14.24
N LYS A 17 3.65 18.55 -15.36
CA LYS A 17 4.52 17.38 -15.36
C LYS A 17 5.95 17.68 -14.92
N GLU A 18 6.40 18.91 -15.09
CA GLU A 18 7.74 19.39 -14.70
C GLU A 18 7.89 19.53 -13.17
N VAL A 19 6.79 19.53 -12.44
CA VAL A 19 6.79 19.64 -10.99
C VAL A 19 6.84 18.25 -10.38
N LEU A 20 7.92 17.92 -9.68
CA LEU A 20 8.02 16.69 -8.90
C LEU A 20 6.86 16.60 -7.90
N PHE A 21 6.21 15.43 -7.90
CA PHE A 21 4.94 15.24 -7.20
C PHE A 21 4.96 13.95 -6.39
N THR A 22 4.44 13.99 -5.16
CA THR A 22 4.27 12.81 -4.31
C THR A 22 3.20 13.05 -3.23
N SER A 23 2.92 12.05 -2.40
CA SER A 23 2.00 12.18 -1.26
C SER A 23 2.69 11.99 0.08
N PHE A 24 2.05 12.50 1.15
CA PHE A 24 2.51 12.27 2.51
C PHE A 24 2.62 10.78 2.86
N SER A 25 1.69 9.95 2.38
CA SER A 25 1.73 8.52 2.66
C SER A 25 2.89 7.80 1.99
N ILE A 26 3.34 8.27 0.81
CA ILE A 26 4.55 7.75 0.14
C ILE A 26 5.80 8.20 0.91
N LEU A 27 5.85 9.46 1.37
CA LEU A 27 6.90 9.92 2.27
C LEU A 27 6.93 9.09 3.56
N PHE A 28 5.77 8.78 4.14
CA PHE A 28 5.67 7.91 5.31
C PHE A 28 6.11 6.47 5.03
N ALA A 29 5.82 5.92 3.86
CA ALA A 29 6.32 4.61 3.45
C ALA A 29 7.86 4.57 3.48
N ARG A 30 8.52 5.63 3.00
CA ARG A 30 9.98 5.77 3.07
C ARG A 30 10.49 5.98 4.50
N TYR A 31 9.80 6.81 5.28
CA TYR A 31 10.24 7.17 6.63
C TYR A 31 10.05 6.03 7.63
N LYS A 32 8.90 5.35 7.60
CA LYS A 32 8.54 4.27 8.53
C LYS A 32 8.93 2.88 8.07
N GLY A 33 9.00 2.64 6.77
CA GLY A 33 9.25 1.33 6.18
C GLY A 33 10.37 1.35 5.16
N ASP A 34 10.18 0.52 4.13
CA ASP A 34 11.00 0.40 2.94
C ASP A 34 10.13 0.70 1.71
N LEU A 35 10.32 1.89 1.12
CA LEU A 35 9.53 2.31 -0.04
C LEU A 35 9.80 1.47 -1.28
N GLU A 36 11.03 0.96 -1.46
CA GLU A 36 11.40 0.12 -2.60
C GLU A 36 10.67 -1.23 -2.54
N GLN A 37 10.62 -1.86 -1.36
CA GLN A 37 9.86 -3.09 -1.15
C GLN A 37 8.36 -2.87 -1.39
N MET A 38 7.79 -1.76 -0.91
CA MET A 38 6.38 -1.43 -1.12
C MET A 38 6.08 -1.10 -2.59
N ALA A 39 6.97 -0.41 -3.29
CA ALA A 39 6.83 -0.10 -4.70
C ALA A 39 6.83 -1.38 -5.55
N ARG A 40 7.76 -2.31 -5.28
CA ARG A 40 7.79 -3.64 -5.90
C ARG A 40 6.51 -4.42 -5.58
N GLY A 41 6.06 -4.39 -4.33
CA GLY A 41 4.83 -5.05 -3.88
C GLY A 41 3.55 -4.54 -4.55
N ALA A 42 3.54 -3.28 -5.01
CA ALA A 42 2.37 -2.70 -5.69
C ALA A 42 2.00 -3.42 -6.99
N LYS A 43 2.95 -4.05 -7.66
CA LYS A 43 2.67 -4.87 -8.87
C LYS A 43 1.81 -6.09 -8.59
N ALA A 44 1.83 -6.60 -7.36
CA ALA A 44 0.97 -7.72 -6.98
C ALA A 44 -0.53 -7.37 -7.03
N ILE A 45 -0.89 -6.09 -6.92
CA ILE A 45 -2.29 -5.64 -7.03
C ILE A 45 -2.87 -6.02 -8.39
N GLU A 46 -2.09 -5.89 -9.46
CA GLU A 46 -2.51 -6.22 -10.84
C GLU A 46 -2.60 -7.74 -11.10
N ARG A 47 -1.97 -8.54 -10.23
CA ARG A 47 -1.90 -10.02 -10.35
C ARG A 47 -2.91 -10.75 -9.48
N LEU A 48 -3.71 -10.03 -8.69
CA LEU A 48 -4.74 -10.63 -7.87
C LEU A 48 -5.84 -11.25 -8.73
N ASN A 49 -6.32 -12.41 -8.29
CA ASN A 49 -7.40 -13.16 -8.92
C ASN A 49 -8.56 -13.37 -7.93
N PRO A 50 -9.79 -13.62 -8.42
CA PRO A 50 -10.90 -14.02 -7.56
C PRO A 50 -10.52 -15.20 -6.65
N GLY A 51 -10.91 -15.12 -5.37
CA GLY A 51 -10.57 -16.11 -4.34
C GLY A 51 -9.24 -15.89 -3.64
N ASN A 52 -8.40 -14.95 -4.09
CA ASN A 52 -7.17 -14.61 -3.37
C ASN A 52 -7.47 -13.98 -2.01
N LYS A 53 -6.54 -14.17 -1.06
CA LYS A 53 -6.61 -13.63 0.30
C LYS A 53 -5.77 -12.37 0.42
N VAL A 54 -6.38 -11.33 0.98
CA VAL A 54 -5.72 -10.05 1.24
C VAL A 54 -5.78 -9.75 2.73
N LEU A 55 -4.63 -9.49 3.33
CA LEU A 55 -4.52 -9.01 4.70
C LEU A 55 -4.55 -7.49 4.72
N ILE A 56 -5.48 -6.90 5.46
CA ILE A 56 -5.50 -5.46 5.75
C ILE A 56 -5.04 -5.28 7.19
N ALA A 57 -3.83 -4.75 7.38
CA ALA A 57 -3.19 -4.62 8.67
C ALA A 57 -3.16 -3.17 9.16
N GLU A 58 -3.79 -2.91 10.28
CA GLU A 58 -3.79 -1.61 10.94
C GLU A 58 -2.92 -1.65 12.20
N ALA A 59 -2.06 -0.64 12.37
CA ALA A 59 -1.16 -0.56 13.51
C ALA A 59 -1.82 0.00 14.78
N CYS A 60 -3.05 0.47 14.69
CA CYS A 60 -3.78 1.07 15.81
C CYS A 60 -5.24 0.65 15.83
N THR A 61 -5.90 0.91 16.96
CA THR A 61 -7.33 0.70 17.17
C THR A 61 -8.08 2.04 17.21
N HIS A 62 -7.88 2.89 16.20
CA HIS A 62 -8.54 4.19 16.14
C HIS A 62 -10.06 4.05 15.88
N HIS A 63 -10.80 5.11 16.21
CA HIS A 63 -12.23 5.15 15.99
C HIS A 63 -12.55 5.20 14.49
N ARG A 64 -13.30 4.22 14.01
CA ARG A 64 -13.58 4.04 12.58
C ARG A 64 -14.72 4.94 12.10
N GLN A 65 -14.56 5.50 10.93
CA GLN A 65 -15.59 6.25 10.24
C GLN A 65 -16.47 5.31 9.38
N PRO A 66 -17.72 5.71 9.04
CA PRO A 66 -18.61 4.89 8.20
C PRO A 66 -18.02 4.47 6.85
N ASP A 67 -17.19 5.30 6.23
CA ASP A 67 -16.49 5.03 4.95
C ASP A 67 -14.99 4.80 5.18
N ASP A 68 -14.66 3.91 6.12
CA ASP A 68 -13.27 3.60 6.50
C ASP A 68 -12.46 3.04 5.34
N ILE A 69 -11.23 3.55 5.17
CA ILE A 69 -10.34 3.18 4.06
C ILE A 69 -10.07 1.67 4.07
N GLY A 70 -9.70 1.11 5.22
CA GLY A 70 -9.29 -0.28 5.33
C GLY A 70 -10.45 -1.27 5.23
N LYS A 71 -11.64 -0.91 5.76
CA LYS A 71 -12.77 -1.85 5.81
C LYS A 71 -13.75 -1.73 4.65
N VAL A 72 -13.84 -0.56 4.05
CA VAL A 72 -14.85 -0.28 3.02
C VAL A 72 -14.21 0.03 1.67
N GLN A 73 -13.31 1.02 1.62
CA GLN A 73 -12.82 1.53 0.36
C GLN A 73 -11.83 0.56 -0.32
N ILE A 74 -10.82 0.05 0.39
CA ILE A 74 -9.83 -0.89 -0.16
C ILE A 74 -10.51 -2.16 -0.69
N PRO A 75 -11.39 -2.87 0.08
CA PRO A 75 -12.11 -4.01 -0.45
C PRO A 75 -12.93 -3.71 -1.69
N ARG A 76 -13.61 -2.55 -1.73
CA ARG A 76 -14.40 -2.13 -2.89
C ARG A 76 -13.52 -1.96 -4.14
N TRP A 77 -12.41 -1.23 -4.04
CA TRP A 77 -11.50 -1.02 -5.18
C TRP A 77 -10.86 -2.33 -5.65
N LEU A 78 -10.43 -3.18 -4.75
CA LEU A 78 -9.84 -4.48 -5.11
C LEU A 78 -10.84 -5.39 -5.81
N ARG A 79 -12.11 -5.48 -5.33
CA ARG A 79 -13.15 -6.25 -6.02
C ARG A 79 -13.45 -5.70 -7.41
N GLN A 80 -13.49 -4.39 -7.58
CA GLN A 80 -13.69 -3.76 -8.88
C GLN A 80 -12.54 -4.06 -9.85
N LEU A 81 -11.31 -3.99 -9.36
CA LEU A 81 -10.11 -4.22 -10.16
C LEU A 81 -9.98 -5.69 -10.58
N VAL A 82 -10.26 -6.62 -9.67
CA VAL A 82 -10.18 -8.07 -9.91
C VAL A 82 -11.38 -8.59 -10.69
N GLY A 83 -12.50 -7.88 -10.63
CA GLY A 83 -13.76 -8.31 -11.26
C GLY A 83 -14.41 -9.51 -10.57
N GLY A 84 -14.16 -9.72 -9.28
CA GLY A 84 -14.67 -10.86 -8.50
C GLY A 84 -14.45 -10.71 -7.00
N GLU A 85 -14.89 -11.73 -6.26
CA GLU A 85 -14.75 -11.75 -4.81
C GLU A 85 -13.34 -12.13 -4.38
N LEU A 86 -12.88 -11.46 -3.30
CA LEU A 86 -11.64 -11.72 -2.60
C LEU A 86 -11.93 -12.02 -1.13
N GLU A 87 -11.08 -12.79 -0.49
CA GLU A 87 -11.13 -13.05 0.94
C GLU A 87 -10.30 -11.99 1.68
N PHE A 88 -10.95 -11.23 2.54
CA PHE A 88 -10.29 -10.18 3.33
C PHE A 88 -10.16 -10.59 4.79
N HIS A 89 -8.95 -10.42 5.33
CA HIS A 89 -8.68 -10.51 6.76
C HIS A 89 -8.22 -9.15 7.27
N TRP A 90 -8.65 -8.80 8.49
CA TRP A 90 -8.27 -7.55 9.14
C TRP A 90 -7.59 -7.82 10.46
N THR A 91 -6.48 -7.13 10.69
CA THR A 91 -5.80 -7.12 11.98
C THR A 91 -5.61 -5.70 12.47
N ALA A 92 -5.50 -5.50 13.80
CA ALA A 92 -5.32 -4.19 14.40
C ALA A 92 -4.34 -4.25 15.57
N GLY A 93 -3.62 -3.15 15.80
CA GLY A 93 -2.65 -3.05 16.89
C GLY A 93 -1.48 -4.02 16.72
N GLY A 94 -1.23 -4.83 17.75
CA GLY A 94 -0.15 -5.81 17.79
C GLY A 94 -0.44 -7.14 17.09
N ASP A 95 -1.68 -7.38 16.65
CA ASP A 95 -2.13 -8.66 16.10
C ASP A 95 -1.69 -8.88 14.64
N PHE A 96 -0.43 -8.67 14.34
CA PHE A 96 0.10 -9.01 13.02
C PHE A 96 0.39 -10.52 12.95
N PRO A 97 -0.22 -11.28 12.00
CA PRO A 97 -0.15 -12.74 11.99
C PRO A 97 1.28 -13.28 11.93
N GLU A 98 1.54 -14.40 12.60
CA GLU A 98 2.82 -15.08 12.51
C GLU A 98 3.00 -15.78 11.15
N ASP A 99 1.96 -16.47 10.68
CA ASP A 99 1.94 -17.12 9.37
C ASP A 99 1.26 -16.21 8.33
N LEU A 100 2.03 -15.75 7.38
CA LEU A 100 1.60 -14.89 6.26
C LEU A 100 1.44 -15.66 4.95
N SER A 101 1.81 -16.94 4.89
CA SER A 101 1.94 -17.70 3.64
C SER A 101 0.64 -17.87 2.85
N SER A 102 -0.52 -17.73 3.50
CA SER A 102 -1.82 -17.85 2.84
C SER A 102 -2.28 -16.59 2.11
N TYR A 103 -1.60 -15.44 2.30
CA TYR A 103 -1.97 -14.17 1.70
C TYR A 103 -1.25 -13.92 0.39
N GLN A 104 -1.92 -13.29 -0.56
CA GLN A 104 -1.34 -12.84 -1.84
C GLN A 104 -0.96 -11.36 -1.82
N LEU A 105 -1.48 -10.60 -0.86
CA LEU A 105 -1.16 -9.19 -0.67
C LEU A 105 -1.40 -8.79 0.79
N ILE A 106 -0.52 -7.96 1.32
CA ILE A 106 -0.71 -7.24 2.59
C ILE A 106 -0.85 -5.76 2.28
N VAL A 107 -1.96 -5.15 2.72
CA VAL A 107 -2.17 -3.71 2.66
C VAL A 107 -2.11 -3.17 4.09
N HIS A 108 -1.02 -2.52 4.44
CA HIS A 108 -0.76 -1.98 5.77
C HIS A 108 -1.16 -0.51 5.86
N CYS A 109 -1.68 -0.06 6.99
CA CYS A 109 -1.91 1.38 7.22
C CYS A 109 -0.58 2.16 7.26
N GLY A 110 -0.65 3.49 7.40
CA GLY A 110 0.52 4.37 7.44
C GLY A 110 1.49 4.17 8.61
N ALA A 111 1.19 3.24 9.54
CA ALA A 111 2.04 2.89 10.67
C ALA A 111 2.38 4.06 11.62
N CYS A 112 1.51 5.06 11.72
CA CYS A 112 1.77 6.26 12.52
C CYS A 112 1.95 5.97 14.02
N MET A 113 1.32 4.92 14.56
CA MET A 113 1.34 4.55 15.98
C MET A 113 2.41 3.52 16.36
N ILE A 114 3.13 2.96 15.39
CA ILE A 114 4.27 2.06 15.64
C ILE A 114 5.57 2.74 15.22
N ASN A 115 6.68 2.31 15.82
CA ASN A 115 7.98 2.82 15.43
C ASN A 115 8.47 2.19 14.11
N ARG A 116 9.57 2.72 13.58
CA ARG A 116 10.16 2.23 12.32
C ARG A 116 10.63 0.79 12.42
N GLN A 117 11.21 0.40 13.55
CA GLN A 117 11.72 -0.96 13.76
C GLN A 117 10.60 -2.00 13.70
N GLU A 118 9.47 -1.73 14.33
CA GLU A 118 8.30 -2.61 14.27
C GLU A 118 7.75 -2.71 12.84
N MET A 119 7.66 -1.60 12.11
CA MET A 119 7.20 -1.63 10.72
C MET A 119 8.16 -2.43 9.83
N LEU A 120 9.47 -2.24 9.96
CA LEU A 120 10.46 -3.01 9.22
C LEU A 120 10.40 -4.51 9.57
N SER A 121 10.20 -4.87 10.84
CA SER A 121 10.01 -6.25 11.26
C SER A 121 8.80 -6.90 10.55
N ARG A 122 7.69 -6.20 10.42
CA ARG A 122 6.52 -6.68 9.66
C ARG A 122 6.83 -6.85 8.18
N MET A 123 7.59 -5.92 7.60
CA MET A 123 8.01 -5.97 6.20
C MET A 123 9.00 -7.11 5.93
N ASP A 124 9.95 -7.34 6.84
CA ASP A 124 10.91 -8.46 6.75
C ASP A 124 10.16 -9.79 6.79
N ARG A 125 9.22 -9.96 7.71
CA ARG A 125 8.37 -11.17 7.81
C ARG A 125 7.52 -11.39 6.54
N ALA A 126 6.98 -10.33 5.95
CA ALA A 126 6.28 -10.42 4.67
C ALA A 126 7.24 -10.87 3.56
N GLY A 127 8.45 -10.31 3.50
CA GLY A 127 9.49 -10.68 2.56
C GLY A 127 9.94 -12.14 2.70
N GLU A 128 10.18 -12.62 3.94
CA GLU A 128 10.52 -14.01 4.24
C GLU A 128 9.42 -15.00 3.82
N ALA A 129 8.15 -14.60 3.97
CA ALA A 129 6.99 -15.37 3.52
C ALA A 129 6.74 -15.28 2.00
N GLY A 130 7.47 -14.42 1.28
CA GLY A 130 7.26 -14.16 -0.14
C GLY A 130 5.94 -13.42 -0.43
N VAL A 131 5.39 -12.69 0.55
CA VAL A 131 4.11 -11.99 0.41
C VAL A 131 4.34 -10.51 0.18
N PRO A 132 3.83 -9.96 -0.95
CA PRO A 132 3.92 -8.53 -1.24
C PRO A 132 3.23 -7.68 -0.16
N ILE A 133 3.86 -6.56 0.21
CA ILE A 133 3.32 -5.61 1.19
C ILE A 133 3.36 -4.20 0.61
N VAL A 134 2.28 -3.47 0.80
CA VAL A 134 2.14 -2.04 0.46
C VAL A 134 1.51 -1.30 1.62
N ASN A 135 1.72 0.02 1.72
CA ASN A 135 0.91 0.83 2.62
C ASN A 135 -0.29 1.44 1.88
N TYR A 136 -1.24 2.01 2.63
CA TYR A 136 -2.45 2.64 2.08
C TYR A 136 -2.14 3.68 1.00
N GLY A 137 -1.08 4.48 1.17
CA GLY A 137 -0.73 5.52 0.20
C GLY A 137 -0.18 4.98 -1.10
N VAL A 138 0.72 3.99 -1.05
CA VAL A 138 1.25 3.29 -2.23
C VAL A 138 0.11 2.53 -2.92
N PHE A 139 -0.76 1.86 -2.16
CA PHE A 139 -1.95 1.19 -2.69
C PHE A 139 -2.86 2.16 -3.44
N LEU A 140 -3.25 3.29 -2.82
CA LEU A 140 -4.10 4.30 -3.44
C LEU A 140 -3.48 4.87 -4.73
N ALA A 141 -2.18 5.18 -4.70
CA ALA A 141 -1.49 5.67 -5.88
C ALA A 141 -1.48 4.63 -7.02
N ALA A 142 -1.32 3.34 -6.69
CA ALA A 142 -1.34 2.25 -7.67
C ALA A 142 -2.72 2.07 -8.30
N VAL A 143 -3.79 1.96 -7.50
CA VAL A 143 -5.15 1.74 -8.03
C VAL A 143 -5.68 2.92 -8.82
N HIS A 144 -5.19 4.13 -8.55
CA HIS A 144 -5.51 5.34 -9.30
C HIS A 144 -4.60 5.58 -10.51
N GLY A 145 -3.60 4.73 -10.76
CA GLY A 145 -2.70 4.83 -11.91
C GLY A 145 -1.73 6.02 -11.85
N VAL A 146 -1.45 6.55 -10.65
CA VAL A 146 -0.56 7.70 -10.44
C VAL A 146 0.72 7.35 -9.66
N LEU A 147 0.94 6.05 -9.37
CA LEU A 147 2.08 5.62 -8.57
C LEU A 147 3.42 5.95 -9.25
N GLU A 148 3.56 5.68 -10.53
CA GLU A 148 4.79 5.99 -11.28
C GLU A 148 5.20 7.44 -11.10
N ARG A 149 4.27 8.37 -11.32
CA ARG A 149 4.50 9.80 -11.13
C ARG A 149 4.83 10.16 -9.68
N ALA A 150 4.14 9.56 -8.73
CA ALA A 150 4.36 9.82 -7.31
C ALA A 150 5.71 9.27 -6.79
N LEU A 151 6.34 8.35 -7.54
CA LEU A 151 7.67 7.81 -7.28
C LEU A 151 8.80 8.56 -7.99
N GLU A 152 8.52 9.49 -8.90
CA GLU A 152 9.55 10.29 -9.58
C GLU A 152 10.58 10.94 -8.64
N PRO A 153 10.19 11.45 -7.44
CA PRO A 153 11.17 11.97 -6.48
C PRO A 153 12.07 10.89 -5.84
N PHE A 154 11.80 9.61 -6.08
CA PHE A 154 12.46 8.46 -5.45
C PHE A 154 12.95 7.46 -6.52
N PRO A 155 14.09 7.74 -7.19
CA PRO A 155 14.54 6.95 -8.35
C PRO A 155 14.69 5.45 -8.06
N LEU A 156 15.20 5.05 -6.88
CA LEU A 156 15.36 3.64 -6.52
C LEU A 156 14.01 2.94 -6.33
N ALA A 157 13.04 3.61 -5.71
CA ALA A 157 11.70 3.06 -5.55
C ALA A 157 10.96 2.96 -6.90
N ARG A 158 11.16 3.92 -7.79
CA ARG A 158 10.63 3.85 -9.16
C ARG A 158 11.21 2.66 -9.91
N LEU A 159 12.52 2.47 -9.85
CA LEU A 159 13.19 1.31 -10.47
C LEU A 159 12.66 -0.01 -9.89
N ALA A 160 12.53 -0.11 -8.57
CA ALA A 160 11.97 -1.29 -7.91
C ALA A 160 10.53 -1.59 -8.35
N TRP A 161 9.73 -0.56 -8.61
CA TRP A 161 8.38 -0.71 -9.17
C TRP A 161 8.40 -1.20 -10.62
N GLU A 162 9.31 -0.69 -11.46
CA GLU A 162 9.50 -1.13 -12.84
C GLU A 162 9.97 -2.60 -12.91
N GLU A 163 10.94 -2.99 -12.08
CA GLU A 163 11.42 -4.38 -11.97
C GLU A 163 10.37 -5.37 -11.46
N GLY A 164 9.47 -4.93 -10.58
CA GLY A 164 8.38 -5.77 -10.06
C GLY A 164 7.35 -6.18 -11.13
N ALA A 165 7.48 -5.68 -12.36
CA ALA A 165 6.63 -6.05 -13.49
C ALA A 165 7.03 -7.38 -14.17
N GLU A 166 8.26 -7.87 -13.94
CA GLU A 166 8.77 -9.15 -14.44
C GLU A 166 8.37 -10.31 -13.52
#